data_c477b796a2662cec3b58ecd3f4c67900
#
_entry.id   c477b796a2662cec3b58ecd3f4c67900
#
_cell.length_a   1.000
_cell.length_b   1.000
_cell.length_c   1.000
_cell.angle_alpha   90.00
_cell.angle_beta   90.00
_cell.angle_gamma   90.00
#
_symmetry.space_group_name_H-M   'P 1'
#
loop_
_entity.id
_entity.type
_entity.pdbx_description
1 polymer ?
#
loop_
_entity_poly.entity_id
_entity_poly.type
_entity_poly.pdbx_seq_one_letter_code
_entity_poly.pdbx_strand_id
1 'polypeptide(L)'
;MSRKQSESVYLSNYRVSLNIAVQFESLDYWLEKHIGLAKGIGFLGRFLVNIPDSNIGQRFYRKAPSNVHELDEFEKACVFSLGQTSDLEQTRIIDFTQEAESEWIKYFDETEEAQKVGGRWEQNKASASKSPEQAARIAAVFTLIENPGSTEIPGSVMSNAIEVTRYHLNESLRLEGQTGATQIERDAQILLKWLADQDLSSEWSASKIKQYGPNSIRKPDRCD
;
A
#
# COMPACT_ATOMS: atom_id res chain seq x y z
N MET A 1 22.63 -22.72 -29.04
CA MET A 1 23.12 -21.83 -27.95
C MET A 1 23.06 -22.58 -26.64
N SER A 2 24.19 -23.00 -26.09
CA SER A 2 24.24 -23.71 -24.80
C SER A 2 24.02 -22.70 -23.67
N ARG A 3 23.00 -22.91 -22.84
CA ARG A 3 22.85 -22.21 -21.57
C ARG A 3 24.11 -22.49 -20.72
N LYS A 4 24.91 -21.47 -20.42
CA LYS A 4 25.89 -21.57 -19.34
C LYS A 4 25.10 -21.94 -18.08
N GLN A 5 25.38 -23.10 -17.49
CA GLN A 5 24.98 -23.40 -16.13
C GLN A 5 25.65 -22.36 -15.23
N SER A 6 24.88 -21.43 -14.70
CA SER A 6 25.36 -20.56 -13.64
C SER A 6 25.58 -21.42 -12.39
N GLU A 7 26.73 -21.31 -11.76
CA GLU A 7 26.99 -21.91 -10.45
C GLU A 7 25.87 -21.52 -9.48
N SER A 8 25.36 -22.52 -8.75
CA SER A 8 24.36 -22.28 -7.72
C SER A 8 24.98 -21.46 -6.58
N VAL A 9 24.55 -20.24 -6.39
CA VAL A 9 24.96 -19.40 -5.27
C VAL A 9 23.98 -19.62 -4.13
N TYR A 10 24.47 -20.08 -3.00
CA TYR A 10 23.70 -20.17 -1.76
C TYR A 10 23.85 -18.88 -0.98
N LEU A 11 22.75 -18.16 -0.79
CA LEU A 11 22.69 -16.96 0.03
C LEU A 11 22.15 -17.35 1.41
N SER A 12 22.90 -17.07 2.47
CA SER A 12 22.44 -17.16 3.86
C SER A 12 22.06 -15.77 4.36
N ASN A 13 21.04 -15.68 5.21
CA ASN A 13 20.59 -14.43 5.85
C ASN A 13 20.25 -13.27 4.89
N TYR A 14 19.78 -13.60 3.67
CA TYR A 14 19.38 -12.56 2.72
C TYR A 14 18.10 -11.84 3.17
N ARG A 15 18.06 -10.53 2.94
CA ARG A 15 16.87 -9.69 3.12
C ARG A 15 16.65 -8.91 1.84
N VAL A 16 15.39 -8.84 1.40
CA VAL A 16 15.01 -8.13 0.17
C VAL A 16 13.91 -7.15 0.51
N SER A 17 14.13 -5.89 0.16
CA SER A 17 13.10 -4.86 0.13
C SER A 17 12.80 -4.50 -1.32
N LEU A 18 11.53 -4.31 -1.63
CA LEU A 18 11.06 -4.01 -2.97
C LEU A 18 10.21 -2.74 -2.93
N ASN A 19 10.57 -1.75 -3.74
CA ASN A 19 9.78 -0.54 -3.95
C ASN A 19 9.40 -0.47 -5.43
N ILE A 20 8.09 -0.35 -5.70
CA ILE A 20 7.55 -0.34 -7.05
C ILE A 20 6.65 0.87 -7.21
N ALA A 21 6.96 1.74 -8.18
CA ALA A 21 6.05 2.77 -8.65
C ALA A 21 5.54 2.36 -10.03
N VAL A 22 4.22 2.23 -10.18
CA VAL A 22 3.60 1.74 -11.41
C VAL A 22 2.31 2.53 -11.69
N GLN A 23 1.99 2.72 -12.96
CA GLN A 23 0.71 3.30 -13.35
C GLN A 23 -0.42 2.33 -13.02
N PHE A 24 -1.55 2.89 -12.56
CA PHE A 24 -2.69 2.09 -12.11
C PHE A 24 -3.18 1.11 -13.18
N GLU A 25 -3.29 1.55 -14.43
CA GLU A 25 -3.75 0.74 -15.56
C GLU A 25 -2.83 -0.47 -15.81
N SER A 26 -1.52 -0.28 -15.63
CA SER A 26 -0.54 -1.36 -15.78
C SER A 26 -0.63 -2.37 -14.64
N LEU A 27 -0.86 -1.89 -13.42
CA LEU A 27 -1.08 -2.73 -12.24
C LEU A 27 -2.37 -3.52 -12.36
N ASP A 28 -3.47 -2.87 -12.75
CA ASP A 28 -4.78 -3.47 -12.94
C ASP A 28 -4.72 -4.60 -13.97
N TYR A 29 -4.11 -4.34 -15.15
CA TYR A 29 -3.91 -5.36 -16.18
C TYR A 29 -3.08 -6.56 -15.69
N TRP A 30 -2.05 -6.31 -14.88
CA TRP A 30 -1.24 -7.39 -14.31
C TRP A 30 -2.03 -8.20 -13.28
N LEU A 31 -2.78 -7.52 -12.43
CA LEU A 31 -3.62 -8.15 -11.41
C LEU A 31 -4.73 -9.00 -12.04
N GLU A 32 -5.41 -8.51 -13.06
CA GLU A 32 -6.43 -9.28 -13.78
C GLU A 32 -5.90 -10.65 -14.24
N LYS A 33 -4.65 -10.70 -14.70
CA LYS A 33 -4.03 -11.94 -15.19
C LYS A 33 -3.46 -12.84 -14.10
N HIS A 34 -3.00 -12.28 -13.00
CA HIS A 34 -2.18 -13.00 -12.01
C HIS A 34 -2.75 -12.96 -10.60
N ILE A 35 -3.94 -12.36 -10.38
CA ILE A 35 -4.51 -12.13 -9.05
C ILE A 35 -4.66 -13.43 -8.25
N GLY A 36 -5.07 -14.52 -8.90
CA GLY A 36 -5.24 -15.82 -8.24
C GLY A 36 -3.93 -16.34 -7.67
N LEU A 37 -2.83 -16.23 -8.41
CA LEU A 37 -1.51 -16.64 -7.95
C LEU A 37 -0.99 -15.67 -6.87
N ALA A 38 -1.07 -14.36 -7.11
CA ALA A 38 -0.56 -13.34 -6.20
C ALA A 38 -1.28 -13.36 -4.84
N LYS A 39 -2.61 -13.59 -4.82
CA LYS A 39 -3.39 -13.80 -3.59
C LYS A 39 -3.04 -15.14 -2.94
N GLY A 40 -2.96 -16.22 -3.70
CA GLY A 40 -2.72 -17.57 -3.18
C GLY A 40 -1.40 -17.71 -2.42
N ILE A 41 -0.33 -17.02 -2.85
CA ILE A 41 0.96 -17.03 -2.16
C ILE A 41 1.13 -15.92 -1.12
N GLY A 42 0.10 -15.09 -0.89
CA GLY A 42 0.13 -13.97 0.05
C GLY A 42 1.16 -12.89 -0.33
N PHE A 43 1.51 -12.77 -1.61
CA PHE A 43 2.50 -11.82 -2.11
C PHE A 43 2.04 -10.37 -1.87
N LEU A 44 0.82 -10.04 -2.32
CA LEU A 44 0.26 -8.69 -2.20
C LEU A 44 0.10 -8.24 -0.74
N GLY A 45 -0.26 -9.16 0.17
CA GLY A 45 -0.41 -8.84 1.60
C GLY A 45 0.87 -8.40 2.30
N ARG A 46 2.03 -8.53 1.65
CA ARG A 46 3.32 -8.07 2.18
C ARG A 46 3.72 -6.68 1.72
N PHE A 47 2.96 -6.06 0.83
CA PHE A 47 3.22 -4.71 0.35
C PHE A 47 2.42 -3.67 1.15
N LEU A 48 3.08 -2.57 1.43
CA LEU A 48 2.43 -1.33 1.86
C LEU A 48 1.95 -0.62 0.61
N VAL A 49 0.65 -0.70 0.35
CA VAL A 49 0.03 -0.11 -0.85
C VAL A 49 -0.26 1.36 -0.61
N ASN A 50 -0.09 2.19 -1.63
CA ASN A 50 -0.52 3.58 -1.66
C ASN A 50 -1.03 3.93 -3.06
N ILE A 51 -2.22 4.48 -3.14
CA ILE A 51 -2.86 4.92 -4.40
C ILE A 51 -3.18 6.42 -4.27
N PRO A 52 -2.21 7.30 -4.53
CA PRO A 52 -2.42 8.73 -4.39
C PRO A 52 -3.39 9.25 -5.44
N ASP A 53 -4.23 10.21 -5.05
CA ASP A 53 -5.09 10.90 -5.99
C ASP A 53 -4.26 11.73 -6.97
N SER A 54 -4.73 11.81 -8.21
CA SER A 54 -4.06 12.61 -9.23
C SER A 54 -4.23 14.10 -8.95
N ASN A 55 -3.11 14.81 -8.91
CA ASN A 55 -3.09 16.27 -8.82
C ASN A 55 -2.85 16.95 -10.19
N ILE A 56 -3.12 16.24 -11.29
CA ILE A 56 -3.05 16.81 -12.64
C ILE A 56 -4.03 17.98 -12.75
N GLY A 57 -3.58 19.09 -13.32
CA GLY A 57 -4.34 20.35 -13.38
C GLY A 57 -4.13 21.30 -12.20
N GLN A 58 -3.51 20.84 -11.11
CA GLN A 58 -3.19 21.65 -9.92
C GLN A 58 -1.67 21.81 -9.71
N ARG A 59 -0.85 21.23 -10.55
CA ARG A 59 0.62 21.24 -10.48
C ARG A 59 1.20 22.50 -11.11
N PHE A 60 0.91 23.65 -10.50
CA PHE A 60 1.53 24.91 -10.93
C PHE A 60 3.01 24.95 -10.56
N TYR A 61 3.81 25.58 -11.43
CA TYR A 61 5.24 25.73 -11.16
C TYR A 61 5.47 26.46 -9.82
N ARG A 62 6.31 25.88 -9.00
CA ARG A 62 6.85 26.51 -7.78
C ARG A 62 8.36 26.36 -7.81
N LYS A 63 9.05 27.46 -7.53
CA LYS A 63 10.51 27.41 -7.40
C LYS A 63 10.87 26.48 -6.23
N ALA A 64 11.78 25.54 -6.47
CA ALA A 64 12.28 24.70 -5.40
C ALA A 64 12.97 25.55 -4.32
N PRO A 65 12.79 25.23 -3.03
CA PRO A 65 13.56 25.88 -1.97
C PRO A 65 15.06 25.64 -2.18
N SER A 66 15.88 26.62 -1.85
CA SER A 66 17.33 26.52 -2.02
C SER A 66 18.03 25.61 -1.00
N ASN A 67 17.36 25.38 0.12
CA ASN A 67 17.82 24.47 1.16
C ASN A 67 16.61 23.85 1.87
N VAL A 68 16.65 22.53 2.13
CA VAL A 68 15.64 21.77 2.87
C VAL A 68 16.39 21.01 3.97
N HIS A 69 16.50 21.64 5.13
CA HIS A 69 17.26 21.09 6.26
C HIS A 69 16.77 19.68 6.67
N GLU A 70 15.47 19.46 6.62
CA GLU A 70 14.85 18.20 6.94
C GLU A 70 15.31 17.06 6.00
N LEU A 71 15.57 17.39 4.74
CA LEU A 71 16.11 16.43 3.77
C LEU A 71 17.56 16.05 4.08
N ASP A 72 18.36 17.05 4.47
CA ASP A 72 19.76 16.82 4.87
C ASP A 72 19.85 15.94 6.12
N GLU A 73 18.96 16.13 7.09
CA GLU A 73 18.89 15.31 8.31
C GLU A 73 18.43 13.88 7.98
N PHE A 74 17.45 13.73 7.10
CA PHE A 74 17.01 12.40 6.63
C PHE A 74 18.12 11.67 5.88
N GLU A 75 18.86 12.36 5.01
CA GLU A 75 20.01 11.77 4.29
C GLU A 75 21.09 11.30 5.26
N LYS A 76 21.44 12.10 6.26
CA LYS A 76 22.38 11.71 7.33
C LYS A 76 21.92 10.46 8.08
N ALA A 77 20.65 10.40 8.46
CA ALA A 77 20.08 9.24 9.13
C ALA A 77 20.16 7.96 8.26
N CYS A 78 19.87 8.09 6.95
CA CYS A 78 20.01 6.98 6.00
C CYS A 78 21.47 6.50 5.87
N VAL A 79 22.40 7.43 5.67
CA VAL A 79 23.83 7.10 5.55
C VAL A 79 24.35 6.44 6.82
N PHE A 80 23.98 6.97 7.98
CA PHE A 80 24.35 6.38 9.26
C PHE A 80 23.81 4.95 9.41
N SER A 81 22.53 4.74 9.11
CA SER A 81 21.88 3.42 9.20
C SER A 81 22.53 2.39 8.26
N LEU A 82 22.89 2.80 7.04
CA LEU A 82 23.61 1.95 6.08
C LEU A 82 25.01 1.58 6.59
N GLY A 83 25.70 2.49 7.25
CA GLY A 83 27.00 2.25 7.85
C GLY A 83 26.99 1.22 9.00
N GLN A 84 25.85 1.06 9.68
CA GLN A 84 25.69 0.08 10.75
C GLN A 84 25.44 -1.36 10.25
N THR A 85 25.18 -1.55 8.96
CA THR A 85 24.85 -2.87 8.39
C THR A 85 26.06 -3.68 7.96
N SER A 86 27.28 -3.20 8.19
CA SER A 86 28.51 -3.86 7.73
C SER A 86 28.82 -5.19 8.43
N ASP A 87 28.19 -5.47 9.59
CA ASP A 87 28.37 -6.73 10.31
C ASP A 87 27.11 -7.59 10.24
N LEU A 88 26.89 -8.21 9.07
CA LEU A 88 25.71 -9.06 8.81
C LEU A 88 25.74 -10.40 9.56
N GLU A 89 26.83 -10.74 10.26
CA GLU A 89 26.96 -11.99 10.99
C GLU A 89 26.19 -11.97 12.33
N GLN A 90 25.95 -10.78 12.89
CA GLN A 90 25.18 -10.64 14.13
C GLN A 90 23.80 -10.04 13.89
N THR A 91 22.77 -10.89 14.00
CA THR A 91 21.37 -10.41 13.99
C THR A 91 21.08 -9.69 15.30
N ARG A 92 20.82 -8.39 15.22
CA ARG A 92 20.38 -7.60 16.36
C ARG A 92 18.91 -7.85 16.63
N ILE A 93 18.58 -8.15 17.87
CA ILE A 93 17.19 -8.29 18.32
C ILE A 93 16.78 -6.98 18.99
N ILE A 94 15.55 -6.53 18.70
CA ILE A 94 14.91 -5.38 19.34
C ILE A 94 13.59 -5.89 19.91
N ASP A 95 13.42 -5.74 21.21
CA ASP A 95 12.22 -6.17 21.93
C ASP A 95 11.17 -5.06 21.99
N PHE A 96 9.96 -5.37 22.42
CA PHE A 96 8.93 -4.38 22.72
C PHE A 96 9.04 -3.96 24.19
N THR A 97 8.81 -2.67 24.48
CA THR A 97 8.44 -2.31 25.85
C THR A 97 7.06 -2.88 26.19
N GLN A 98 6.70 -2.95 27.46
CA GLN A 98 5.39 -3.46 27.89
C GLN A 98 4.24 -2.66 27.24
N GLU A 99 4.39 -1.35 27.12
CA GLU A 99 3.42 -0.48 26.45
C GLU A 99 3.31 -0.79 24.95
N ALA A 100 4.46 -0.97 24.27
CA ALA A 100 4.47 -1.31 22.86
C ALA A 100 3.83 -2.67 22.60
N GLU A 101 4.11 -3.65 23.44
CA GLU A 101 3.50 -4.98 23.37
C GLU A 101 1.98 -4.91 23.53
N SER A 102 1.50 -4.14 24.51
CA SER A 102 0.06 -3.94 24.76
C SER A 102 -0.65 -3.31 23.55
N GLU A 103 -0.07 -2.27 22.95
CA GLU A 103 -0.62 -1.62 21.75
C GLU A 103 -0.60 -2.56 20.55
N TRP A 104 0.46 -3.34 20.39
CA TRP A 104 0.58 -4.29 19.29
C TRP A 104 -0.43 -5.44 19.43
N ILE A 105 -0.61 -6.02 20.63
CA ILE A 105 -1.59 -7.08 20.90
C ILE A 105 -3.00 -6.56 20.61
N LYS A 106 -3.34 -5.37 21.08
CA LYS A 106 -4.63 -4.74 20.80
C LYS A 106 -4.88 -4.61 19.31
N TYR A 107 -3.90 -4.12 18.54
CA TYR A 107 -4.01 -4.00 17.10
C TYR A 107 -4.13 -5.36 16.39
N PHE A 108 -3.40 -6.36 16.87
CA PHE A 108 -3.48 -7.73 16.36
C PHE A 108 -4.91 -8.28 16.53
N ASP A 109 -5.46 -8.19 17.74
CA ASP A 109 -6.80 -8.70 18.07
C ASP A 109 -7.90 -7.94 17.30
N GLU A 110 -7.82 -6.61 17.20
CA GLU A 110 -8.72 -5.80 16.39
C GLU A 110 -8.70 -6.23 14.92
N THR A 111 -7.50 -6.47 14.40
CA THR A 111 -7.33 -6.86 13.00
C THR A 111 -7.88 -8.26 12.76
N GLU A 112 -7.64 -9.20 13.68
CA GLU A 112 -8.15 -10.57 13.59
C GLU A 112 -9.68 -10.61 13.69
N GLU A 113 -10.27 -9.85 14.61
CA GLU A 113 -11.74 -9.73 14.75
C GLU A 113 -12.37 -9.20 13.45
N ALA A 114 -11.75 -8.20 12.84
CA ALA A 114 -12.25 -7.57 11.62
C ALA A 114 -12.15 -8.47 10.36
N GLN A 115 -11.49 -9.63 10.43
CA GLN A 115 -11.43 -10.62 9.34
C GLN A 115 -12.60 -11.62 9.33
N LYS A 116 -13.42 -11.62 10.38
CA LYS A 116 -14.61 -12.48 10.47
C LYS A 116 -15.63 -12.14 9.38
N VAL A 117 -16.61 -13.05 9.20
CA VAL A 117 -17.72 -12.83 8.28
C VAL A 117 -18.47 -11.56 8.68
N GLY A 118 -18.69 -10.66 7.74
CA GLY A 118 -19.25 -9.32 7.96
C GLY A 118 -18.27 -8.29 8.52
N GLY A 119 -17.02 -8.67 8.80
CA GLY A 119 -15.99 -7.77 9.28
C GLY A 119 -15.37 -6.93 8.15
N ARG A 120 -14.75 -5.80 8.54
CA ARG A 120 -14.18 -4.83 7.60
C ARG A 120 -13.14 -5.43 6.64
N TRP A 121 -12.36 -6.40 7.12
CA TRP A 121 -11.26 -7.03 6.38
C TRP A 121 -11.62 -8.41 5.82
N GLU A 122 -12.89 -8.78 5.80
CA GLU A 122 -13.33 -10.09 5.28
C GLU A 122 -12.82 -10.35 3.86
N GLN A 123 -12.84 -9.33 3.00
CA GLN A 123 -12.42 -9.44 1.60
C GLN A 123 -10.89 -9.24 1.42
N ASN A 124 -10.19 -8.70 2.43
CA ASN A 124 -8.76 -8.39 2.37
C ASN A 124 -7.94 -9.11 3.47
N LYS A 125 -8.28 -10.37 3.75
CA LYS A 125 -7.64 -11.18 4.82
C LYS A 125 -6.12 -11.32 4.62
N ALA A 126 -5.66 -11.42 3.37
CA ALA A 126 -4.24 -11.59 3.07
C ALA A 126 -3.40 -10.40 3.55
N SER A 127 -3.87 -9.17 3.34
CA SER A 127 -3.19 -7.96 3.83
C SER A 127 -3.43 -7.75 5.32
N ALA A 128 -4.67 -7.97 5.79
CA ALA A 128 -5.03 -7.78 7.19
C ALA A 128 -4.19 -8.67 8.13
N SER A 129 -4.07 -9.97 7.84
CA SER A 129 -3.27 -10.89 8.66
C SER A 129 -1.76 -10.59 8.67
N LYS A 130 -1.27 -9.79 7.71
CA LYS A 130 0.14 -9.34 7.68
C LYS A 130 0.35 -7.96 8.28
N SER A 131 -0.71 -7.21 8.53
CA SER A 131 -0.59 -5.83 8.99
C SER A 131 0.04 -5.69 10.38
N PRO A 132 -0.19 -6.58 11.39
CA PRO A 132 0.50 -6.48 12.67
C PRO A 132 2.03 -6.73 12.55
N GLU A 133 2.44 -7.65 11.67
CA GLU A 133 3.85 -7.87 11.37
C GLU A 133 4.48 -6.63 10.70
N GLN A 134 3.76 -5.98 9.78
CA GLN A 134 4.22 -4.74 9.15
C GLN A 134 4.34 -3.59 10.16
N ALA A 135 3.39 -3.46 11.09
CA ALA A 135 3.46 -2.46 12.16
C ALA A 135 4.71 -2.64 13.02
N ALA A 136 5.02 -3.86 13.44
CA ALA A 136 6.22 -4.17 14.20
C ALA A 136 7.51 -3.82 13.43
N ARG A 137 7.57 -4.12 12.13
CA ARG A 137 8.70 -3.79 11.27
C ARG A 137 8.90 -2.28 11.10
N ILE A 138 7.81 -1.54 10.88
CA ILE A 138 7.84 -0.07 10.76
C ILE A 138 8.28 0.54 12.09
N ALA A 139 7.75 0.06 13.22
CA ALA A 139 8.12 0.53 14.55
C ALA A 139 9.61 0.31 14.83
N ALA A 140 10.17 -0.85 14.45
CA ALA A 140 11.60 -1.12 14.58
C ALA A 140 12.44 -0.15 13.74
N VAL A 141 12.03 0.12 12.48
CA VAL A 141 12.72 1.09 11.61
C VAL A 141 12.66 2.49 12.21
N PHE A 142 11.51 2.96 12.65
CA PHE A 142 11.37 4.28 13.27
C PHE A 142 12.23 4.41 14.52
N THR A 143 12.21 3.39 15.40
CA THR A 143 13.04 3.37 16.61
C THR A 143 14.53 3.48 16.27
N LEU A 144 15.01 2.75 15.27
CA LEU A 144 16.41 2.75 14.90
C LEU A 144 16.85 4.01 14.16
N ILE A 145 15.94 4.69 13.45
CA ILE A 145 16.24 6.01 12.85
C ILE A 145 16.36 7.06 13.94
N GLU A 146 15.47 7.06 14.94
CA GLU A 146 15.51 8.02 16.05
C GLU A 146 16.66 7.74 17.01
N ASN A 147 16.87 6.46 17.35
CA ASN A 147 17.91 6.02 18.26
C ASN A 147 18.54 4.70 17.79
N PRO A 148 19.62 4.77 17.01
CA PRO A 148 20.30 3.58 16.50
C PRO A 148 20.83 2.62 17.57
N GLY A 149 21.01 3.12 18.81
CA GLY A 149 21.44 2.34 19.98
C GLY A 149 20.32 1.60 20.69
N SER A 150 19.06 1.85 20.39
CA SER A 150 17.93 1.30 21.13
C SER A 150 17.85 -0.22 21.03
N THR A 151 17.51 -0.87 22.14
CA THR A 151 17.23 -2.31 22.23
C THR A 151 15.75 -2.61 22.38
N GLU A 152 14.93 -1.58 22.54
CA GLU A 152 13.49 -1.71 22.76
C GLU A 152 12.70 -0.70 21.90
N ILE A 153 11.51 -1.09 21.48
CA ILE A 153 10.54 -0.27 20.75
C ILE A 153 9.60 0.38 21.76
N PRO A 154 9.54 1.73 21.84
CA PRO A 154 8.62 2.43 22.72
C PRO A 154 7.16 2.32 22.28
N GLY A 155 6.21 2.39 23.23
CA GLY A 155 4.77 2.37 22.97
C GLY A 155 4.30 3.46 22.01
N SER A 156 4.82 4.69 22.15
CA SER A 156 4.48 5.80 21.24
C SER A 156 4.92 5.55 19.79
N VAL A 157 6.08 4.93 19.59
CA VAL A 157 6.57 4.57 18.25
C VAL A 157 5.72 3.44 17.66
N MET A 158 5.34 2.45 18.48
CA MET A 158 4.42 1.39 18.05
C MET A 158 3.08 1.96 17.60
N SER A 159 2.48 2.86 18.39
CA SER A 159 1.21 3.50 18.03
C SER A 159 1.29 4.26 16.69
N ASN A 160 2.36 5.02 16.47
CA ASN A 160 2.60 5.71 15.18
C ASN A 160 2.74 4.72 14.01
N ALA A 161 3.47 3.63 14.21
CA ALA A 161 3.64 2.60 13.20
C ALA A 161 2.32 1.88 12.87
N ILE A 162 1.47 1.65 13.86
CA ILE A 162 0.12 1.11 13.68
C ILE A 162 -0.72 2.05 12.80
N GLU A 163 -0.69 3.35 13.04
CA GLU A 163 -1.44 4.32 12.22
C GLU A 163 -0.97 4.31 10.74
N VAL A 164 0.34 4.30 10.51
CA VAL A 164 0.90 4.14 9.16
C VAL A 164 0.42 2.84 8.51
N THR A 165 0.44 1.76 9.25
CA THR A 165 0.02 0.45 8.75
C THR A 165 -1.49 0.41 8.46
N ARG A 166 -2.32 1.02 9.31
CA ARG A 166 -3.77 1.16 9.08
C ARG A 166 -4.07 1.93 7.80
N TYR A 167 -3.31 3.01 7.53
CA TYR A 167 -3.44 3.75 6.27
C TYR A 167 -3.19 2.83 5.07
N HIS A 168 -2.08 2.12 5.04
CA HIS A 168 -1.75 1.23 3.92
C HIS A 168 -2.70 0.02 3.79
N LEU A 169 -3.23 -0.47 4.91
CA LEU A 169 -4.24 -1.52 4.89
C LEU A 169 -5.55 -1.04 4.26
N ASN A 170 -5.95 0.21 4.52
CA ASN A 170 -7.09 0.82 3.84
C ASN A 170 -6.83 1.03 2.35
N GLU A 171 -5.63 1.44 1.97
CA GLU A 171 -5.25 1.58 0.57
C GLU A 171 -5.25 0.23 -0.17
N SER A 172 -4.81 -0.85 0.49
CA SER A 172 -4.89 -2.20 -0.10
C SER A 172 -6.34 -2.66 -0.31
N LEU A 173 -7.26 -2.30 0.58
CA LEU A 173 -8.70 -2.55 0.38
C LEU A 173 -9.25 -1.73 -0.80
N ARG A 174 -8.83 -0.46 -0.94
CA ARG A 174 -9.17 0.37 -2.11
C ARG A 174 -8.70 -0.28 -3.42
N LEU A 175 -7.47 -0.79 -3.43
CA LEU A 175 -6.91 -1.50 -4.59
C LEU A 175 -7.77 -2.71 -4.95
N GLU A 176 -8.11 -3.55 -3.99
CA GLU A 176 -8.95 -4.72 -4.22
C GLU A 176 -10.34 -4.36 -4.73
N GLY A 177 -10.96 -3.31 -4.18
CA GLY A 177 -12.25 -2.81 -4.65
C GLY A 177 -12.20 -2.24 -6.08
N GLN A 178 -11.07 -1.69 -6.49
CA GLN A 178 -10.89 -1.16 -7.83
C GLN A 178 -10.52 -2.24 -8.85
N THR A 179 -9.71 -3.22 -8.47
CA THR A 179 -9.22 -4.28 -9.37
C THR A 179 -10.14 -5.50 -9.43
N GLY A 180 -10.97 -5.73 -8.41
CA GLY A 180 -11.98 -6.80 -8.40
C GLY A 180 -13.30 -6.44 -9.07
N ALA A 181 -13.51 -5.16 -9.36
CA ALA A 181 -14.71 -4.70 -10.04
C ALA A 181 -14.66 -5.08 -11.52
N THR A 182 -15.73 -5.66 -12.02
CA THR A 182 -15.89 -5.88 -13.46
C THR A 182 -15.87 -4.53 -14.19
N GLN A 183 -15.60 -4.54 -15.50
CA GLN A 183 -15.66 -3.30 -16.29
C GLN A 183 -17.03 -2.64 -16.19
N ILE A 184 -18.09 -3.43 -16.09
CA ILE A 184 -19.47 -2.94 -15.92
C ILE A 184 -19.63 -2.21 -14.58
N GLU A 185 -19.10 -2.74 -13.49
CA GLU A 185 -19.15 -2.12 -12.16
C GLU A 185 -18.34 -0.83 -12.10
N ARG A 186 -17.16 -0.80 -12.73
CA ARG A 186 -16.36 0.43 -12.88
C ARG A 186 -17.10 1.50 -13.67
N ASP A 187 -17.69 1.12 -14.80
CA ASP A 187 -18.46 2.03 -15.63
C ASP A 187 -19.72 2.53 -14.88
N ALA A 188 -20.37 1.67 -14.11
CA ALA A 188 -21.51 2.06 -13.25
C ALA A 188 -21.10 3.07 -12.16
N GLN A 189 -19.94 2.89 -11.50
CA GLN A 189 -19.43 3.85 -10.50
C GLN A 189 -19.08 5.21 -11.14
N ILE A 190 -18.44 5.21 -12.31
CA ILE A 190 -18.16 6.44 -13.06
C ILE A 190 -19.46 7.16 -13.43
N LEU A 191 -20.46 6.40 -13.89
CA LEU A 191 -21.76 6.94 -14.25
C LEU A 191 -22.49 7.52 -13.04
N LEU A 192 -22.52 6.80 -11.92
CA LEU A 192 -23.14 7.26 -10.68
C LEU A 192 -22.50 8.55 -10.17
N LYS A 193 -21.16 8.62 -10.15
CA LYS A 193 -20.44 9.84 -9.77
C LYS A 193 -20.78 11.01 -10.69
N TRP A 194 -20.79 10.79 -12.00
CA TRP A 194 -21.15 11.82 -12.96
C TRP A 194 -22.61 12.28 -12.82
N LEU A 195 -23.54 11.34 -12.59
CA LEU A 195 -24.96 11.67 -12.36
C LEU A 195 -25.17 12.48 -11.07
N ALA A 196 -24.39 12.22 -10.03
CA ALA A 196 -24.45 12.98 -8.76
C ALA A 196 -24.06 14.46 -8.94
N ASP A 197 -23.24 14.77 -9.95
CA ASP A 197 -22.84 16.14 -10.30
C ASP A 197 -23.82 16.84 -11.27
N GLN A 198 -24.87 16.12 -11.72
CA GLN A 198 -25.87 16.69 -12.63
C GLN A 198 -27.08 17.22 -11.86
N ASP A 199 -27.87 18.08 -12.55
CA ASP A 199 -29.14 18.55 -12.03
C ASP A 199 -30.14 17.37 -11.92
N LEU A 200 -30.55 17.07 -10.69
CA LEU A 200 -31.52 16.00 -10.37
C LEU A 200 -32.93 16.23 -10.95
N SER A 201 -33.24 17.44 -11.43
CA SER A 201 -34.50 17.74 -12.12
C SER A 201 -34.57 17.20 -13.55
N SER A 202 -33.42 16.74 -14.11
CA SER A 202 -33.33 16.25 -15.47
C SER A 202 -33.47 14.73 -15.52
N GLU A 203 -34.37 14.22 -16.35
CA GLU A 203 -34.42 12.79 -16.66
C GLU A 203 -33.25 12.39 -17.58
N TRP A 204 -32.46 11.46 -17.14
CA TRP A 204 -31.29 10.91 -17.87
C TRP A 204 -31.68 9.59 -18.53
N SER A 205 -32.06 9.63 -19.81
CA SER A 205 -32.26 8.43 -20.61
C SER A 205 -30.93 7.86 -21.11
N ALA A 206 -30.87 6.57 -21.46
CA ALA A 206 -29.68 5.94 -22.04
C ALA A 206 -29.14 6.71 -23.27
N SER A 207 -30.04 7.28 -24.11
CA SER A 207 -29.66 8.10 -25.27
C SER A 207 -28.94 9.40 -24.87
N LYS A 208 -29.41 10.07 -23.80
CA LYS A 208 -28.76 11.29 -23.29
C LYS A 208 -27.41 10.95 -22.65
N ILE A 209 -27.31 9.81 -21.95
CA ILE A 209 -26.04 9.35 -21.37
C ILE A 209 -25.02 9.02 -22.49
N LYS A 210 -25.45 8.37 -23.56
CA LYS A 210 -24.60 8.14 -24.75
C LYS A 210 -24.09 9.45 -25.39
N GLN A 211 -24.86 10.52 -25.29
CA GLN A 211 -24.51 11.81 -25.90
C GLN A 211 -23.66 12.70 -24.97
N TYR A 212 -24.00 12.78 -23.70
CA TYR A 212 -23.45 13.75 -22.75
C TYR A 212 -22.68 13.13 -21.58
N GLY A 213 -22.78 11.82 -21.37
CA GLY A 213 -22.13 11.12 -20.27
C GLY A 213 -20.59 11.13 -20.34
N PRO A 214 -19.93 10.52 -19.38
CA PRO A 214 -18.46 10.42 -19.35
C PRO A 214 -17.89 9.77 -20.60
N ASN A 215 -16.75 10.28 -21.11
CA ASN A 215 -16.09 9.79 -22.32
C ASN A 215 -15.78 8.28 -22.29
N SER A 216 -15.48 7.74 -21.11
CA SER A 216 -15.20 6.32 -20.92
C SER A 216 -16.42 5.42 -21.15
N ILE A 217 -17.63 5.95 -20.97
CA ILE A 217 -18.91 5.21 -21.09
C ILE A 217 -19.53 5.35 -22.45
N ARG A 218 -19.27 6.47 -23.17
CA ARG A 218 -19.85 6.75 -24.50
C ARG A 218 -19.40 5.84 -25.64
N LYS A 219 -18.51 4.87 -25.39
CA LYS A 219 -18.06 3.91 -26.40
C LYS A 219 -19.21 2.97 -26.78
N PRO A 220 -19.40 2.65 -28.08
CA PRO A 220 -20.54 1.85 -28.56
C PRO A 220 -20.72 0.50 -27.85
N ASP A 221 -19.62 -0.13 -27.48
CA ASP A 221 -19.56 -1.47 -26.89
C ASP A 221 -19.89 -1.49 -25.38
N ARG A 222 -20.18 -0.34 -24.76
CA ARG A 222 -20.37 -0.20 -23.30
C ARG A 222 -21.72 0.41 -22.86
N CYS A 223 -22.56 0.70 -23.83
CA CYS A 223 -23.85 1.35 -23.56
C CYS A 223 -25.07 0.46 -23.84
N ASP A 224 -24.84 -0.79 -24.19
CA ASP A 224 -25.88 -1.82 -24.33
C ASP A 224 -25.85 -2.72 -23.13
#